data_b197ce6811249de95d1963b8ad1207fa
#
_entry.id   b197ce6811249de95d1963b8ad1207fa
#
_cell.length_a   1.000
_cell.length_b   1.000
_cell.length_c   1.000
_cell.angle_alpha   90.00
_cell.angle_beta   90.00
_cell.angle_gamma   90.00
#
_symmetry.space_group_name_H-M   'P 1'
#
loop_
_entity.id
_entity.type
_entity.pdbx_description
1 polymer ?
#
loop_
_entity_poly.entity_id
_entity_poly.type
_entity_poly.pdbx_seq_one_letter_code
_entity_poly.pdbx_strand_id
1 'polypeptide(L)'
;MRIVKLTAESKKGLLEDLLQRSPNHYGQYESAVAEIIETVKKGGDEALFSYTEKFDHCKMDAAHIRVTREEIDEAYQKVDADFVEVMKKSAANIRAFHELSLIHISEPTRL
;
A
#
# COMPACT_ATOMS: atom_id res chain seq x y z
N MET A 1 8.85 20.94 4.10
CA MET A 1 8.33 21.06 5.50
C MET A 1 7.34 22.23 5.56
N ARG A 2 6.13 21.97 6.00
CA ARG A 2 5.10 23.01 6.12
C ARG A 2 5.15 23.63 7.52
N ILE A 3 5.46 24.91 7.61
CA ILE A 3 5.45 25.67 8.87
C ILE A 3 4.17 26.50 8.91
N VAL A 4 3.33 26.29 9.92
CA VAL A 4 2.07 27.02 10.11
C VAL A 4 2.11 27.76 11.44
N LYS A 5 1.79 29.05 11.44
CA LYS A 5 1.61 29.80 12.69
C LYS A 5 0.45 29.22 13.50
N LEU A 6 0.69 28.98 14.78
CA LEU A 6 -0.31 28.42 15.68
C LEU A 6 -1.33 29.52 16.07
N THR A 7 -2.43 29.57 15.33
CA THR A 7 -3.60 30.40 15.64
C THR A 7 -4.77 29.49 16.06
N ALA A 8 -5.80 30.03 16.67
CA ALA A 8 -6.99 29.26 17.05
C ALA A 8 -7.67 28.59 15.84
N GLU A 9 -7.67 29.26 14.68
CA GLU A 9 -8.23 28.74 13.43
C GLU A 9 -7.33 27.66 12.81
N SER A 10 -6.01 27.90 12.76
CA SER A 10 -5.08 26.91 12.22
C SER A 10 -4.98 25.66 13.10
N LYS A 11 -5.17 25.80 14.40
CA LYS A 11 -5.22 24.67 15.33
C LYS A 11 -6.44 23.79 15.09
N LYS A 12 -7.60 24.39 14.82
CA LYS A 12 -8.83 23.66 14.51
C LYS A 12 -8.71 22.94 13.16
N GLY A 13 -8.25 23.61 12.11
CA GLY A 13 -8.06 23.01 10.79
C GLY A 13 -7.01 21.89 10.78
N LEU A 14 -5.89 22.06 11.49
CA LEU A 14 -4.87 21.01 11.64
C LEU A 14 -5.36 19.80 12.40
N LEU A 15 -6.17 20.01 13.44
CA LEU A 15 -6.78 18.90 14.20
C LEU A 15 -7.80 18.13 13.36
N GLU A 16 -8.63 18.82 12.60
CA GLU A 16 -9.59 18.19 11.67
C GLU A 16 -8.86 17.39 10.58
N ASP A 17 -7.79 17.94 9.98
CA ASP A 17 -6.95 17.24 8.99
C ASP A 17 -6.28 15.98 9.59
N LEU A 18 -5.75 16.08 10.80
CA LEU A 18 -5.12 14.95 11.50
C LEU A 18 -6.14 13.88 11.90
N LEU A 19 -7.34 14.28 12.31
CA LEU A 19 -8.43 13.34 12.61
C LEU A 19 -8.95 12.63 11.36
N GLN A 20 -8.99 13.32 10.22
CA GLN A 20 -9.34 12.69 8.94
C GLN A 20 -8.26 11.70 8.44
N ARG A 21 -7.01 11.90 8.84
CA ARG A 21 -5.90 10.96 8.56
C ARG A 21 -5.81 9.82 9.57
N SER A 22 -6.67 9.79 10.57
CA SER A 22 -6.71 8.71 11.55
C SER A 22 -7.01 7.36 10.87
N PRO A 23 -6.29 6.29 11.22
CA PRO A 23 -6.51 4.96 10.63
C PRO A 23 -7.95 4.43 10.73
N ASN A 24 -8.79 5.06 11.53
CA ASN A 24 -10.17 4.66 11.74
C ASN A 24 -11.19 5.42 10.86
N HIS A 25 -10.74 6.32 9.98
CA HIS A 25 -11.60 7.15 9.12
C HIS A 25 -11.60 6.72 7.65
N TYR A 26 -11.63 5.42 7.37
CA TYR A 26 -11.70 4.88 6.01
C TYR A 26 -13.14 4.63 5.53
N GLY A 27 -14.16 5.02 6.29
CA GLY A 27 -15.56 4.72 6.01
C GLY A 27 -16.05 5.14 4.63
N GLN A 28 -15.53 6.23 4.06
CA GLN A 28 -15.86 6.70 2.71
C GLN A 28 -15.37 5.75 1.59
N TYR A 29 -14.33 4.96 1.85
CA TYR A 29 -13.76 4.00 0.87
C TYR A 29 -14.22 2.56 1.13
N GLU A 30 -14.81 2.28 2.28
CA GLU A 30 -15.12 0.92 2.73
C GLU A 30 -16.08 0.21 1.79
N SER A 31 -17.13 0.89 1.34
CA SER A 31 -18.10 0.32 0.40
C SER A 31 -17.47 0.03 -0.98
N ALA A 32 -16.64 0.93 -1.48
CA ALA A 32 -15.96 0.75 -2.77
C ALA A 32 -14.95 -0.41 -2.72
N VAL A 33 -14.20 -0.51 -1.65
CA VAL A 33 -13.25 -1.62 -1.44
C VAL A 33 -13.99 -2.95 -1.26
N ALA A 34 -15.08 -2.97 -0.49
CA ALA A 34 -15.90 -4.16 -0.31
C ALA A 34 -16.48 -4.66 -1.63
N GLU A 35 -16.96 -3.76 -2.49
CA GLU A 35 -17.43 -4.10 -3.83
C GLU A 35 -16.34 -4.74 -4.69
N ILE A 36 -15.13 -4.17 -4.69
CA ILE A 36 -13.99 -4.73 -5.42
C ILE A 36 -13.65 -6.14 -4.93
N ILE A 37 -13.56 -6.31 -3.62
CA ILE A 37 -13.27 -7.62 -3.01
C ILE A 37 -14.31 -8.67 -3.39
N GLU A 38 -15.58 -8.34 -3.28
CA GLU A 38 -16.66 -9.27 -3.65
C GLU A 38 -16.68 -9.58 -5.14
N THR A 39 -16.40 -8.60 -6.00
CA THR A 39 -16.33 -8.80 -7.45
C THR A 39 -15.18 -9.72 -7.82
N VAL A 40 -14.00 -9.54 -7.22
CA VAL A 40 -12.84 -10.40 -7.47
C VAL A 40 -13.04 -11.81 -6.90
N LYS A 41 -13.68 -11.96 -5.74
CA LYS A 41 -14.04 -13.28 -5.19
C LYS A 41 -14.94 -14.08 -6.12
N LYS A 42 -15.88 -13.42 -6.78
CA LYS A 42 -16.84 -14.07 -7.70
C LYS A 42 -16.28 -14.24 -9.10
N GLY A 43 -15.57 -13.26 -9.62
CA GLY A 43 -15.10 -13.20 -11.00
C GLY A 43 -13.66 -13.64 -11.22
N GLY A 44 -12.87 -13.81 -10.15
CA GLY A 44 -11.48 -14.25 -10.22
C GLY A 44 -10.59 -13.32 -11.02
N ASP A 45 -9.69 -13.88 -11.80
CA ASP A 45 -8.69 -13.14 -12.58
C ASP A 45 -9.31 -12.19 -13.61
N GLU A 46 -10.42 -12.56 -14.22
CA GLU A 46 -11.13 -11.70 -15.19
C GLU A 46 -11.58 -10.38 -14.55
N ALA A 47 -12.09 -10.45 -13.33
CA ALA A 47 -12.48 -9.27 -12.58
C ALA A 47 -11.24 -8.41 -12.21
N LEU A 48 -10.14 -9.05 -11.85
CA LEU A 48 -8.87 -8.36 -11.58
C LEU A 48 -8.36 -7.63 -12.82
N PHE A 49 -8.36 -8.27 -13.99
CA PHE A 49 -7.95 -7.64 -15.24
C PHE A 49 -8.82 -6.45 -15.62
N SER A 50 -10.12 -6.57 -15.40
CA SER A 50 -11.10 -5.50 -15.63
C SER A 50 -10.82 -4.28 -14.74
N TYR A 51 -10.51 -4.49 -13.47
CA TYR A 51 -10.13 -3.41 -12.56
C TYR A 51 -8.77 -2.81 -12.88
N THR A 52 -7.80 -3.61 -13.31
CA THR A 52 -6.50 -3.12 -13.77
C THR A 52 -6.65 -2.19 -14.98
N GLU A 53 -7.49 -2.56 -15.94
CA GLU A 53 -7.79 -1.67 -17.08
C GLU A 53 -8.50 -0.39 -16.64
N LYS A 54 -9.47 -0.50 -15.75
CA LYS A 54 -10.27 0.63 -15.25
C LYS A 54 -9.45 1.65 -14.45
N PHE A 55 -8.60 1.18 -13.54
CA PHE A 55 -7.88 2.04 -12.60
C PHE A 55 -6.48 2.41 -13.07
N ASP A 56 -5.77 1.49 -13.69
CA ASP A 56 -4.38 1.66 -14.09
C ASP A 56 -4.23 1.94 -15.59
N HIS A 57 -5.33 1.90 -16.34
CA HIS A 57 -5.35 2.06 -17.81
C HIS A 57 -4.37 1.11 -18.52
N CYS A 58 -4.19 -0.06 -17.97
CA CYS A 58 -3.31 -1.10 -18.47
C CYS A 58 -4.11 -2.37 -18.76
N LYS A 59 -4.00 -2.87 -19.98
CA LYS A 59 -4.57 -4.18 -20.31
C LYS A 59 -3.69 -5.29 -19.76
N MET A 60 -4.30 -6.13 -18.94
CA MET A 60 -3.65 -7.27 -18.33
C MET A 60 -4.34 -8.56 -18.75
N ASP A 61 -3.59 -9.62 -18.89
CA ASP A 61 -4.09 -10.97 -19.21
C ASP A 61 -3.34 -12.04 -18.39
N ALA A 62 -3.81 -13.27 -18.48
CA ALA A 62 -3.22 -14.40 -17.77
C ALA A 62 -1.75 -14.68 -18.15
N ALA A 63 -1.33 -14.31 -19.35
CA ALA A 63 0.04 -14.51 -19.82
C ALA A 63 1.02 -13.45 -19.26
N HIS A 64 0.51 -12.24 -18.96
CA HIS A 64 1.34 -11.10 -18.58
C HIS A 64 1.22 -10.70 -17.11
N ILE A 65 0.34 -11.31 -16.34
CA ILE A 65 0.16 -10.99 -14.92
C ILE A 65 1.38 -11.37 -14.07
N ARG A 66 2.13 -12.37 -14.47
CA ARG A 66 3.35 -12.78 -13.79
C ARG A 66 4.55 -12.11 -14.43
N VAL A 67 5.31 -11.36 -13.65
CA VAL A 67 6.60 -10.80 -14.06
C VAL A 67 7.58 -11.93 -14.37
N THR A 68 8.22 -11.88 -15.53
CA THR A 68 9.19 -12.89 -15.96
C THR A 68 10.58 -12.65 -15.35
N ARG A 69 11.41 -13.67 -15.40
CA ARG A 69 12.80 -13.55 -14.91
C ARG A 69 13.59 -12.54 -15.74
N GLU A 70 13.36 -12.53 -17.03
CA GLU A 70 14.00 -11.62 -17.99
C GLU A 70 13.64 -10.16 -17.68
N GLU A 71 12.37 -9.86 -17.37
CA GLU A 71 11.93 -8.53 -16.96
C GLU A 71 12.59 -8.07 -15.65
N ILE A 72 12.75 -8.97 -14.70
CA ILE A 72 13.45 -8.69 -13.44
C ILE A 72 14.94 -8.38 -13.71
N ASP A 73 15.59 -9.21 -14.50
CA ASP A 73 17.01 -9.02 -14.83
C ASP A 73 17.25 -7.72 -15.60
N GLU A 74 16.36 -7.38 -16.54
CA GLU A 74 16.39 -6.10 -17.25
C GLU A 74 16.21 -4.91 -16.30
N ALA A 75 15.30 -5.00 -15.36
CA ALA A 75 15.08 -3.96 -14.35
C ALA A 75 16.33 -3.73 -13.48
N TYR A 76 17.01 -4.79 -13.06
CA TYR A 76 18.27 -4.69 -12.32
C TYR A 76 19.39 -4.01 -13.14
N GLN A 77 19.41 -4.20 -14.44
CA GLN A 77 20.41 -3.54 -15.31
C GLN A 77 20.15 -2.04 -15.51
N LYS A 78 18.88 -1.60 -15.35
CA LYS A 78 18.47 -0.20 -15.55
C LYS A 78 18.64 0.68 -14.31
N VAL A 79 18.93 0.11 -13.15
CA VAL A 79 19.07 0.85 -11.90
C VAL A 79 20.50 0.76 -11.35
N ASP A 80 20.92 1.79 -10.61
CA ASP A 80 22.23 1.81 -9.96
C ASP A 80 22.32 0.76 -8.85
N ALA A 81 23.53 0.19 -8.69
CA ALA A 81 23.82 -0.77 -7.64
C ALA A 81 23.57 -0.18 -6.23
N ASP A 82 23.89 1.08 -6.03
CA ASP A 82 23.65 1.81 -4.77
C ASP A 82 22.15 1.92 -4.46
N PHE A 83 21.32 2.17 -5.48
CA PHE A 83 19.86 2.18 -5.32
C PHE A 83 19.32 0.81 -4.90
N VAL A 84 19.81 -0.26 -5.48
CA VAL A 84 19.44 -1.64 -5.10
C VAL A 84 19.80 -1.92 -3.64
N GLU A 85 20.98 -1.52 -3.18
CA GLU A 85 21.39 -1.69 -1.78
C GLU A 85 20.50 -0.89 -0.81
N VAL A 86 20.14 0.34 -1.15
CA VAL A 86 19.20 1.16 -0.36
C VAL A 86 17.82 0.47 -0.29
N MET A 87 17.32 -0.07 -1.38
CA MET A 87 16.05 -0.79 -1.42
C MET A 87 16.08 -2.07 -0.57
N LYS A 88 17.17 -2.83 -0.62
CA LYS A 88 17.37 -4.02 0.22
C LYS A 88 17.38 -3.67 1.71
N LYS A 89 18.05 -2.60 2.08
CA LYS A 89 18.09 -2.10 3.47
C LYS A 89 16.70 -1.66 3.94
N SER A 90 15.98 -0.94 3.10
CA SER A 90 14.59 -0.53 3.37
C SER A 90 13.68 -1.75 3.56
N ALA A 91 13.76 -2.72 2.68
CA ALA A 91 12.98 -3.96 2.77
C ALA A 91 13.29 -4.74 4.06
N ALA A 92 14.56 -4.82 4.46
CA ALA A 92 14.96 -5.47 5.71
C ALA A 92 14.39 -4.75 6.95
N ASN A 93 14.39 -3.42 6.95
CA ASN A 93 13.82 -2.62 8.03
C ASN A 93 12.29 -2.78 8.12
N ILE A 94 11.60 -2.79 7.00
CA ILE A 94 10.16 -3.02 6.93
C ILE A 94 9.83 -4.43 7.45
N ARG A 95 10.57 -5.44 7.03
CA ARG A 95 10.41 -6.82 7.50
C ARG A 95 10.58 -6.93 9.02
N ALA A 96 11.65 -6.38 9.56
CA ALA A 96 11.91 -6.38 10.99
C ALA A 96 10.78 -5.72 11.78
N PHE A 97 10.26 -4.59 11.32
CA PHE A 97 9.13 -3.91 11.93
C PHE A 97 7.86 -4.78 11.94
N HIS A 98 7.54 -5.41 10.83
CA HIS A 98 6.35 -6.27 10.72
C HIS A 98 6.48 -7.58 11.50
N GLU A 99 7.66 -8.17 11.57
CA GLU A 99 7.92 -9.33 12.42
C GLU A 99 7.69 -9.02 13.91
N LEU A 100 8.16 -7.87 14.38
CA LEU A 100 7.87 -7.39 15.74
C LEU A 100 6.37 -7.16 15.98
N SER A 101 5.66 -6.62 14.99
CA SER A 101 4.21 -6.41 15.07
C SER A 101 3.45 -7.73 15.16
N LEU A 102 3.84 -8.75 14.39
CA LEU A 102 3.24 -10.10 14.44
C LEU A 102 3.48 -10.78 15.79
N ILE A 103 4.65 -10.68 16.37
CA ILE A 103 4.96 -11.19 17.71
C ILE A 103 4.08 -10.50 18.76
N HIS A 104 3.86 -9.20 18.61
CA HIS A 104 3.02 -8.42 19.53
C HIS A 104 1.53 -8.79 19.45
N ILE A 105 1.04 -9.19 18.27
CA ILE A 105 -0.33 -9.66 18.06
C ILE A 105 -0.52 -11.10 18.55
N SER A 106 0.50 -11.96 18.38
CA SER A 106 0.43 -13.38 18.73
C SER A 106 0.72 -13.68 20.20
N GLU A 107 1.35 -12.77 20.94
CA GLU A 107 1.48 -12.89 22.40
C GLU A 107 0.24 -12.37 23.12
N PRO A 108 -0.48 -13.22 23.86
CA PRO A 108 -1.59 -12.75 24.67
C PRO A 108 -1.04 -11.77 25.70
N THR A 109 -1.63 -10.58 25.77
CA THR A 109 -1.31 -9.58 26.78
C THR A 109 -1.48 -10.23 28.16
N ARG A 110 -0.39 -10.57 28.79
CA ARG A 110 -0.42 -10.97 30.20
C ARG A 110 -0.65 -9.71 31.05
N LEU A 111 -1.84 -9.59 31.51
CA LEU A 111 -2.17 -8.65 32.59
C LEU A 111 -1.64 -9.18 33.91
#